data_9e12a002202c00ee7d1167c6e3a8dc84
#
_entry.id   9e12a002202c00ee7d1167c6e3a8dc84
#
_cell.length_a   1.000
_cell.length_b   1.000
_cell.length_c   1.000
_cell.angle_alpha   90.00
_cell.angle_beta   90.00
_cell.angle_gamma   90.00
#
_symmetry.space_group_name_H-M   'P 1'
#
loop_
_entity.id
_entity.type
_entity.pdbx_description
1 polymer ?
#
loop_
_entity_poly.entity_id
_entity_poly.type
_entity_poly.pdbx_seq_one_letter_code
_entity_poly.pdbx_strand_id
1 'polypeptide(L)'
;MHGSPADIDGDGLLDLLVTDLEYGALYLNKGNGLFADVTESSGIAGAMAGKGSWGAVLFDYDNDGDPDIVAANGTAEELILQYPLLLENDGKGYFKNTGQERGRYFSTKRSGRGLAVWDFDNDGDLDIIISHVDKEATAALLRNDGGNSNNWLGLTLIGSKGPSAAIGAKVVVTAGSKKQVLVNQWATSYLSNNDPRLHVGLGKQKVVDTLEITWSDGKKETYKNIACNRYITILQGKGMGK
;
A
#
# COMPACT_ATOMS: atom_id res chain seq x y z
N MET A 1 4.06 -14.60 -2.94
CA MET A 1 3.80 -15.14 -4.18
C MET A 1 2.87 -14.30 -5.01
N HIS A 2 3.18 -13.04 -5.04
CA HIS A 2 2.57 -12.05 -5.91
C HIS A 2 3.54 -10.89 -6.11
N GLY A 3 3.20 -9.97 -7.04
CA GLY A 3 3.91 -8.71 -7.22
C GLY A 3 3.03 -7.54 -6.79
N SER A 4 3.56 -6.62 -6.01
CA SER A 4 2.89 -5.41 -5.55
C SER A 4 3.64 -4.18 -6.06
N PRO A 5 3.04 -3.36 -6.94
CA PRO A 5 3.67 -2.16 -7.44
C PRO A 5 3.32 -0.94 -6.58
N ALA A 6 4.32 -0.08 -6.33
CA ALA A 6 4.15 1.25 -5.75
C ALA A 6 5.36 2.14 -6.11
N ASP A 7 5.23 3.44 -5.97
CA ASP A 7 6.34 4.41 -6.08
C ASP A 7 7.03 4.46 -4.71
N ILE A 8 8.10 3.67 -4.54
CA ILE A 8 8.72 3.39 -3.24
C ILE A 8 9.75 4.45 -2.85
N ASP A 9 10.50 4.99 -3.82
CA ASP A 9 11.54 5.98 -3.59
C ASP A 9 11.11 7.43 -3.96
N GLY A 10 9.83 7.61 -4.35
CA GLY A 10 9.25 8.91 -4.66
C GLY A 10 9.72 9.52 -5.99
N ASP A 11 10.28 8.71 -6.90
CA ASP A 11 10.78 9.18 -8.19
C ASP A 11 9.68 9.34 -9.26
N GLY A 12 8.46 8.88 -8.98
CA GLY A 12 7.29 8.96 -9.85
C GLY A 12 7.12 7.78 -10.80
N LEU A 13 7.95 6.74 -10.66
CA LEU A 13 7.83 5.47 -11.36
C LEU A 13 7.30 4.39 -10.40
N LEU A 14 6.59 3.42 -10.93
CA LEU A 14 6.16 2.30 -10.11
C LEU A 14 7.26 1.26 -10.01
N ASP A 15 7.69 0.98 -8.80
CA ASP A 15 8.60 -0.08 -8.41
C ASP A 15 7.85 -1.38 -8.17
N LEU A 16 8.55 -2.47 -7.87
CA LEU A 16 7.95 -3.78 -7.74
C LEU A 16 8.52 -4.54 -6.55
N LEU A 17 7.66 -4.82 -5.56
CA LEU A 17 7.91 -5.82 -4.53
C LEU A 17 7.42 -7.18 -5.03
N VAL A 18 8.27 -8.19 -4.98
CA VAL A 18 7.91 -9.59 -5.30
C VAL A 18 8.11 -10.44 -4.05
N THR A 19 7.11 -11.23 -3.69
CA THR A 19 7.18 -12.14 -2.54
C THR A 19 7.22 -13.60 -2.97
N ASP A 20 7.95 -14.43 -2.22
CA ASP A 20 8.12 -15.84 -2.48
C ASP A 20 8.13 -16.66 -1.19
N LEU A 21 8.43 -17.98 -1.30
CA LEU A 21 8.38 -18.96 -0.20
C LEU A 21 9.51 -18.78 0.83
N GLU A 22 10.67 -18.28 0.45
CA GLU A 22 11.84 -18.18 1.31
C GLU A 22 12.48 -16.80 1.31
N TYR A 23 12.05 -15.91 0.42
CA TYR A 23 12.60 -14.57 0.31
C TYR A 23 11.60 -13.60 -0.34
N GLY A 24 11.93 -12.33 -0.33
CA GLY A 24 11.27 -11.29 -1.12
C GLY A 24 12.32 -10.54 -1.92
N ALA A 25 11.91 -9.92 -3.01
CA ALA A 25 12.78 -9.10 -3.85
C ALA A 25 12.16 -7.73 -4.10
N LEU A 26 12.99 -6.70 -4.14
CA LEU A 26 12.60 -5.33 -4.43
C LEU A 26 13.34 -4.82 -5.65
N TYR A 27 12.57 -4.35 -6.62
CA TYR A 27 13.06 -3.82 -7.88
C TYR A 27 12.64 -2.37 -8.06
N LEU A 28 13.61 -1.45 -8.08
CA LEU A 28 13.34 -0.05 -8.42
C LEU A 28 13.32 0.16 -9.93
N ASN A 29 12.27 0.79 -10.41
CA ASN A 29 12.09 1.13 -11.81
C ASN A 29 13.02 2.30 -12.19
N LYS A 30 13.86 2.10 -13.21
CA LYS A 30 14.78 3.13 -13.71
C LYS A 30 14.31 3.75 -15.03
N GLY A 31 13.03 3.52 -15.37
CA GLY A 31 12.48 3.96 -16.65
C GLY A 31 12.91 3.09 -17.84
N ASN A 32 12.30 3.31 -18.98
CA ASN A 32 12.62 2.61 -20.23
C ASN A 32 12.56 1.06 -20.16
N GLY A 33 11.76 0.52 -19.22
CA GLY A 33 11.61 -0.92 -19.00
C GLY A 33 12.78 -1.55 -18.22
N LEU A 34 13.65 -0.76 -17.60
CA LEU A 34 14.77 -1.24 -16.80
C LEU A 34 14.41 -1.20 -15.31
N PHE A 35 14.80 -2.24 -14.58
CA PHE A 35 14.67 -2.34 -13.14
C PHE A 35 16.02 -2.63 -12.50
N ALA A 36 16.30 -1.99 -11.37
CA ALA A 36 17.46 -2.27 -10.53
C ALA A 36 17.02 -3.15 -9.36
N ASP A 37 17.69 -4.28 -9.18
CA ASP A 37 17.52 -5.11 -7.99
C ASP A 37 18.19 -4.41 -6.80
N VAL A 38 17.40 -4.04 -5.80
CA VAL A 38 17.86 -3.38 -4.57
C VAL A 38 17.54 -4.21 -3.32
N THR A 39 17.21 -5.47 -3.49
CA THR A 39 16.77 -6.38 -2.42
C THR A 39 17.71 -6.36 -1.22
N GLU A 40 19.03 -6.46 -1.45
CA GLU A 40 20.04 -6.43 -0.37
C GLU A 40 20.15 -5.03 0.26
N SER A 41 20.26 -3.99 -0.56
CA SER A 41 20.49 -2.62 -0.07
C SER A 41 19.26 -1.99 0.58
N SER A 42 18.08 -2.49 0.27
CA SER A 42 16.82 -2.02 0.85
C SER A 42 16.48 -2.62 2.22
N GLY A 43 17.23 -3.61 2.70
CA GLY A 43 16.92 -4.35 3.93
C GLY A 43 15.89 -5.48 3.76
N ILE A 44 15.28 -5.62 2.58
CA ILE A 44 14.24 -6.65 2.29
C ILE A 44 14.83 -8.05 2.38
N ALA A 45 16.05 -8.28 1.85
CA ALA A 45 16.71 -9.59 1.92
C ALA A 45 16.75 -10.13 3.35
N GLY A 46 17.23 -9.32 4.29
CA GLY A 46 17.33 -9.73 5.71
C GLY A 46 15.97 -9.88 6.39
N ALA A 47 15.02 -8.99 6.08
CA ALA A 47 13.69 -9.00 6.70
C ALA A 47 12.86 -10.22 6.27
N MET A 48 12.93 -10.62 5.00
CA MET A 48 12.13 -11.69 4.41
C MET A 48 12.84 -13.05 4.34
N ALA A 49 14.14 -13.12 4.70
CA ALA A 49 14.90 -14.38 4.68
C ALA A 49 14.20 -15.51 5.43
N GLY A 50 14.06 -16.67 4.78
CA GLY A 50 13.47 -17.88 5.34
C GLY A 50 11.99 -17.77 5.69
N LYS A 51 11.27 -16.78 5.12
CA LYS A 51 9.84 -16.58 5.34
C LYS A 51 9.04 -16.81 4.06
N GLY A 52 7.96 -17.58 4.17
CA GLY A 52 6.97 -17.68 3.10
C GLY A 52 5.98 -16.53 3.19
N SER A 53 6.19 -15.48 2.39
CA SER A 53 5.32 -14.30 2.38
C SER A 53 4.19 -14.47 1.36
N TRP A 54 2.99 -14.81 1.85
CA TRP A 54 1.81 -15.04 1.02
C TRP A 54 1.13 -13.73 0.63
N GLY A 55 0.39 -13.13 1.54
CA GLY A 55 -0.15 -11.79 1.37
C GLY A 55 0.91 -10.77 1.77
N ALA A 56 1.17 -9.80 0.91
CA ALA A 56 1.94 -8.62 1.26
C ALA A 56 1.38 -7.41 0.51
N VAL A 57 1.32 -6.28 1.18
CA VAL A 57 0.77 -5.03 0.63
C VAL A 57 1.75 -3.91 0.89
N LEU A 58 1.96 -3.09 -0.15
CA LEU A 58 2.58 -1.77 -0.04
C LEU A 58 1.48 -0.76 0.28
N PHE A 59 1.59 -0.09 1.43
CA PHE A 59 0.61 0.86 1.93
C PHE A 59 1.27 1.85 2.90
N ASP A 60 0.73 3.00 3.02
CA ASP A 60 1.23 4.06 3.92
C ASP A 60 0.48 3.95 5.25
N TYR A 61 1.07 3.25 6.24
CA TYR A 61 0.36 2.93 7.49
C TYR A 61 0.34 4.09 8.50
N ASP A 62 1.26 5.03 8.39
CA ASP A 62 1.38 6.17 9.31
C ASP A 62 1.13 7.53 8.64
N ASN A 63 0.66 7.50 7.39
CA ASN A 63 0.29 8.68 6.60
C ASN A 63 1.43 9.67 6.38
N ASP A 64 2.68 9.22 6.37
CA ASP A 64 3.84 10.08 6.11
C ASP A 64 4.09 10.30 4.60
N GLY A 65 3.41 9.51 3.76
CA GLY A 65 3.41 9.57 2.31
C GLY A 65 4.44 8.65 1.66
N ASP A 66 5.06 7.74 2.41
CA ASP A 66 5.99 6.72 1.91
C ASP A 66 5.35 5.33 2.07
N PRO A 67 5.33 4.49 1.02
CA PRO A 67 4.69 3.18 1.14
C PRO A 67 5.55 2.22 1.99
N ASP A 68 4.92 1.64 3.00
CA ASP A 68 5.44 0.61 3.89
C ASP A 68 5.03 -0.78 3.42
N ILE A 69 5.51 -1.82 4.09
CA ILE A 69 5.16 -3.21 3.74
C ILE A 69 4.57 -3.92 4.96
N VAL A 70 3.38 -4.50 4.80
CA VAL A 70 2.89 -5.54 5.70
C VAL A 70 2.91 -6.89 4.99
N ALA A 71 3.39 -7.97 5.67
CA ALA A 71 3.42 -9.30 5.11
C ALA A 71 2.89 -10.37 6.06
N ALA A 72 1.99 -11.21 5.53
CA ALA A 72 1.45 -12.39 6.18
C ALA A 72 2.32 -13.60 5.83
N ASN A 73 3.03 -14.12 6.82
CA ASN A 73 4.00 -15.19 6.64
C ASN A 73 3.50 -16.54 7.13
N GLY A 74 4.00 -17.61 6.51
CA GLY A 74 3.75 -19.01 6.85
C GLY A 74 4.34 -19.94 5.79
N THR A 75 4.71 -21.17 6.15
CA THR A 75 5.24 -22.15 5.21
C THR A 75 4.15 -22.77 4.34
N ALA A 76 4.54 -23.34 3.19
CA ALA A 76 3.63 -23.92 2.22
C ALA A 76 3.25 -25.37 2.57
N GLU A 77 4.22 -26.23 2.83
CA GLU A 77 4.06 -27.68 2.94
C GLU A 77 3.85 -28.15 4.37
N GLU A 78 4.63 -27.60 5.29
CA GLU A 78 4.47 -27.86 6.73
C GLU A 78 3.88 -26.64 7.42
N LEU A 79 3.00 -26.86 8.41
CA LEU A 79 2.38 -25.76 9.13
C LEU A 79 3.35 -25.14 10.14
N ILE A 80 4.45 -24.57 9.66
CA ILE A 80 5.41 -23.85 10.49
C ILE A 80 4.93 -22.39 10.64
N LEU A 81 4.68 -22.02 11.87
CA LEU A 81 4.23 -20.68 12.20
C LEU A 81 5.41 -19.69 12.10
N GLN A 82 5.19 -18.57 11.44
CA GLN A 82 6.18 -17.50 11.24
C GLN A 82 5.68 -16.17 11.78
N TYR A 83 6.61 -15.26 12.10
CA TYR A 83 6.22 -13.91 12.47
C TYR A 83 5.75 -13.13 11.24
N PRO A 84 4.60 -12.47 11.29
CA PRO A 84 4.22 -11.49 10.28
C PRO A 84 5.20 -10.30 10.33
N LEU A 85 5.28 -9.53 9.26
CA LEU A 85 6.16 -8.39 9.15
C LEU A 85 5.36 -7.09 8.99
N LEU A 86 5.86 -6.03 9.61
CA LEU A 86 5.57 -4.64 9.27
C LEU A 86 6.92 -3.95 9.07
N LEU A 87 7.19 -3.55 7.84
CA LEU A 87 8.45 -2.94 7.44
C LEU A 87 8.19 -1.49 7.09
N GLU A 88 8.79 -0.58 7.85
CA GLU A 88 8.67 0.87 7.70
C GLU A 88 9.71 1.37 6.71
N ASN A 89 9.28 2.18 5.73
CA ASN A 89 10.12 2.80 4.72
C ASN A 89 10.69 4.13 5.24
N ASP A 90 11.94 4.41 4.95
CA ASP A 90 12.58 5.70 5.30
C ASP A 90 12.35 6.81 4.25
N GLY A 91 11.46 6.57 3.29
CA GLY A 91 11.18 7.47 2.17
C GLY A 91 12.25 7.47 1.07
N LYS A 92 13.20 6.54 1.14
CA LYS A 92 14.28 6.35 0.14
C LYS A 92 14.41 4.91 -0.32
N GLY A 93 13.44 4.07 0.05
CA GLY A 93 13.41 2.65 -0.30
C GLY A 93 14.23 1.74 0.62
N TYR A 94 14.62 2.20 1.82
CA TYR A 94 15.18 1.35 2.85
C TYR A 94 14.11 0.99 3.89
N PHE A 95 13.98 -0.30 4.17
CA PHE A 95 12.94 -0.86 5.03
C PHE A 95 13.50 -1.42 6.33
N LYS A 96 12.90 -1.03 7.45
CA LYS A 96 13.20 -1.52 8.79
C LYS A 96 12.00 -2.27 9.35
N ASN A 97 12.22 -3.45 9.92
CA ASN A 97 11.13 -4.17 10.61
C ASN A 97 10.84 -3.51 11.96
N THR A 98 9.66 -2.91 12.06
CA THR A 98 9.15 -2.23 13.26
C THR A 98 7.96 -2.95 13.89
N GLY A 99 7.49 -4.04 13.30
CA GLY A 99 6.25 -4.71 13.66
C GLY A 99 6.11 -5.03 15.15
N GLN A 100 7.18 -5.52 15.81
CA GLN A 100 7.15 -5.85 17.23
C GLN A 100 6.96 -4.62 18.13
N GLU A 101 7.37 -3.44 17.67
CA GLU A 101 7.20 -2.17 18.36
C GLU A 101 5.80 -1.58 18.15
N ARG A 102 5.14 -1.96 17.04
CA ARG A 102 3.85 -1.41 16.59
C ARG A 102 2.64 -2.22 17.03
N GLY A 103 2.81 -3.50 17.40
CA GLY A 103 1.67 -4.26 17.88
C GLY A 103 1.98 -5.68 18.29
N ARG A 104 1.22 -6.16 19.30
CA ARG A 104 1.37 -7.53 19.83
C ARG A 104 1.18 -8.62 18.77
N TYR A 105 0.38 -8.36 17.74
CA TYR A 105 0.15 -9.32 16.66
C TYR A 105 1.46 -9.71 15.97
N PHE A 106 2.33 -8.75 15.68
CA PHE A 106 3.62 -8.96 15.02
C PHE A 106 4.66 -9.70 15.89
N SER A 107 4.38 -9.84 17.18
CA SER A 107 5.17 -10.65 18.13
C SER A 107 4.63 -12.08 18.29
N THR A 108 3.60 -12.46 17.54
CA THR A 108 2.95 -13.79 17.64
C THR A 108 3.13 -14.52 16.30
N LYS A 109 3.71 -15.71 16.35
CA LYS A 109 3.84 -16.56 15.16
C LYS A 109 2.45 -17.06 14.69
N ARG A 110 2.22 -17.03 13.38
CA ARG A 110 1.00 -17.45 12.70
C ARG A 110 1.34 -18.15 11.38
N SER A 111 0.35 -18.79 10.78
CA SER A 111 0.43 -19.22 9.39
C SER A 111 -0.53 -18.38 8.55
N GLY A 112 -0.09 -17.16 8.23
CA GLY A 112 -0.86 -16.20 7.45
C GLY A 112 -0.97 -16.57 5.99
N ARG A 113 -2.04 -16.11 5.32
CA ARG A 113 -2.28 -16.31 3.89
C ARG A 113 -2.76 -15.03 3.21
N GLY A 114 -4.06 -14.85 3.06
CA GLY A 114 -4.64 -13.64 2.50
C GLY A 114 -4.44 -12.46 3.44
N LEU A 115 -4.17 -11.31 2.86
CA LEU A 115 -4.00 -10.05 3.57
C LEU A 115 -4.63 -8.94 2.73
N ALA A 116 -5.37 -8.05 3.37
CA ALA A 116 -5.90 -6.85 2.74
C ALA A 116 -5.81 -5.66 3.70
N VAL A 117 -5.78 -4.46 3.13
CA VAL A 117 -5.75 -3.20 3.87
C VAL A 117 -6.91 -2.32 3.45
N TRP A 118 -7.53 -1.65 4.42
CA TRP A 118 -8.53 -0.61 4.20
C TRP A 118 -8.79 0.18 5.48
N ASP A 119 -9.31 1.37 5.34
CA ASP A 119 -9.79 2.17 6.45
C ASP A 119 -11.26 1.74 6.76
N PHE A 120 -11.42 0.82 7.74
CA PHE A 120 -12.72 0.17 7.98
C PHE A 120 -13.68 1.04 8.82
N ASP A 121 -13.15 1.89 9.68
CA ASP A 121 -13.95 2.79 10.53
C ASP A 121 -13.97 4.26 10.04
N ASN A 122 -13.28 4.52 8.90
CA ASN A 122 -13.20 5.80 8.21
C ASN A 122 -12.58 6.92 9.07
N ASP A 123 -11.60 6.58 9.88
CA ASP A 123 -10.89 7.53 10.70
C ASP A 123 -9.62 8.08 10.02
N GLY A 124 -9.25 7.52 8.87
CA GLY A 124 -8.12 7.95 8.03
C GLY A 124 -6.86 7.17 8.24
N ASP A 125 -6.91 6.09 9.02
CA ASP A 125 -5.83 5.13 9.18
C ASP A 125 -6.13 3.89 8.36
N LEU A 126 -5.12 3.34 7.67
CA LEU A 126 -5.30 2.07 7.01
C LEU A 126 -5.12 0.92 8.01
N ASP A 127 -6.15 0.08 8.10
CA ASP A 127 -6.22 -1.11 8.92
C ASP A 127 -5.84 -2.36 8.13
N ILE A 128 -5.58 -3.47 8.84
CA ILE A 128 -5.10 -4.69 8.21
C ILE A 128 -6.01 -5.86 8.61
N ILE A 129 -6.45 -6.65 7.64
CA ILE A 129 -7.05 -7.97 7.88
C ILE A 129 -6.16 -9.07 7.34
N ILE A 130 -5.95 -10.13 8.13
CA ILE A 130 -5.12 -11.28 7.75
C ILE A 130 -5.89 -12.56 8.02
N SER A 131 -5.99 -13.43 7.02
CA SER A 131 -6.49 -14.79 7.17
C SER A 131 -5.36 -15.75 7.55
N HIS A 132 -5.70 -16.79 8.31
CA HIS A 132 -4.75 -17.81 8.75
C HIS A 132 -5.23 -19.21 8.37
N VAL A 133 -4.29 -20.15 8.31
CA VAL A 133 -4.59 -21.58 8.10
C VAL A 133 -4.20 -22.44 9.30
N ASP A 134 -3.65 -21.88 10.35
CA ASP A 134 -3.41 -22.57 11.62
C ASP A 134 -4.74 -22.84 12.33
N LYS A 135 -4.87 -24.03 12.91
CA LYS A 135 -6.15 -24.58 13.43
C LYS A 135 -6.82 -23.72 14.51
N GLU A 136 -6.05 -22.91 15.22
CA GLU A 136 -6.53 -22.14 16.37
C GLU A 136 -6.69 -20.63 16.05
N ALA A 137 -6.30 -20.19 14.85
CA ALA A 137 -6.36 -18.79 14.49
C ALA A 137 -7.57 -18.49 13.60
N THR A 138 -8.43 -17.64 14.09
CA THR A 138 -9.40 -16.91 13.25
C THR A 138 -8.69 -15.83 12.45
N ALA A 139 -9.37 -15.22 11.47
CA ALA A 139 -8.86 -14.02 10.83
C ALA A 139 -8.56 -12.92 11.89
N ALA A 140 -7.46 -12.22 11.70
CA ALA A 140 -7.09 -11.09 12.54
C ALA A 140 -7.47 -9.79 11.86
N LEU A 141 -8.20 -8.92 12.58
CA LEU A 141 -8.39 -7.53 12.23
C LEU A 141 -7.48 -6.69 13.13
N LEU A 142 -6.56 -5.96 12.53
CA LEU A 142 -5.62 -5.08 13.21
C LEU A 142 -6.04 -3.66 12.93
N ARG A 143 -6.64 -3.02 13.93
CA ARG A 143 -6.98 -1.61 13.85
C ARG A 143 -5.72 -0.78 14.07
N ASN A 144 -5.51 0.17 13.18
CA ASN A 144 -4.47 1.17 13.33
C ASN A 144 -5.05 2.36 14.11
N ASP A 145 -4.41 2.74 15.19
CA ASP A 145 -4.88 3.86 16.04
C ASP A 145 -3.90 5.06 16.00
N GLY A 146 -3.02 5.12 15.01
CA GLY A 146 -1.93 6.10 15.03
C GLY A 146 -1.58 6.77 13.72
N GLY A 147 -1.99 6.22 12.59
CA GLY A 147 -1.69 6.78 11.26
C GLY A 147 -2.27 8.18 11.07
N ASN A 148 -3.48 8.43 11.60
CA ASN A 148 -4.17 9.71 11.50
C ASN A 148 -3.54 10.85 12.32
N SER A 149 -2.42 10.64 12.96
CA SER A 149 -1.59 11.72 13.53
C SER A 149 -0.95 12.60 12.43
N ASN A 150 -0.86 12.08 11.22
CA ASN A 150 -0.53 12.79 10.00
C ASN A 150 -1.80 13.08 9.18
N ASN A 151 -1.69 13.95 8.18
CA ASN A 151 -2.82 14.28 7.32
C ASN A 151 -2.90 13.26 6.16
N TRP A 152 -4.09 13.09 5.62
CA TRP A 152 -4.39 12.13 4.58
C TRP A 152 -5.48 12.60 3.61
N LEU A 153 -5.65 11.91 2.49
CA LEU A 153 -6.75 12.09 1.55
C LEU A 153 -7.20 10.75 0.98
N GLY A 154 -8.48 10.42 1.12
CA GLY A 154 -9.09 9.25 0.49
C GLY A 154 -9.77 9.62 -0.83
N LEU A 155 -9.57 8.80 -1.89
CA LEU A 155 -10.09 9.08 -3.22
C LEU A 155 -10.94 7.91 -3.73
N THR A 156 -12.19 8.18 -4.07
CA THR A 156 -13.03 7.27 -4.87
C THR A 156 -13.08 7.77 -6.30
N LEU A 157 -12.62 6.97 -7.26
CA LEU A 157 -12.65 7.32 -8.67
C LEU A 157 -13.76 6.56 -9.40
N ILE A 158 -14.61 7.27 -10.14
CA ILE A 158 -15.69 6.69 -10.93
C ILE A 158 -15.51 7.07 -12.39
N GLY A 159 -15.21 6.07 -13.23
CA GLY A 159 -15.01 6.23 -14.66
C GLY A 159 -16.34 6.44 -15.40
N SER A 160 -16.30 7.19 -16.49
CA SER A 160 -17.48 7.41 -17.37
C SER A 160 -17.58 6.37 -18.48
N LYS A 161 -16.47 5.67 -18.81
CA LYS A 161 -16.37 4.61 -19.82
C LYS A 161 -15.46 3.50 -19.29
N GLY A 162 -15.77 2.27 -19.63
CA GLY A 162 -15.02 1.10 -19.16
C GLY A 162 -15.41 0.70 -17.73
N PRO A 163 -14.50 0.13 -16.93
CA PRO A 163 -14.79 -0.25 -15.55
C PRO A 163 -15.23 0.96 -14.73
N SER A 164 -16.43 0.90 -14.16
CA SER A 164 -17.00 2.02 -13.37
C SER A 164 -16.10 2.43 -12.20
N ALA A 165 -15.34 1.50 -11.68
CA ALA A 165 -14.36 1.71 -10.61
C ALA A 165 -13.05 2.37 -11.07
N ALA A 166 -12.95 2.81 -12.33
CA ALA A 166 -11.76 3.46 -12.89
C ALA A 166 -10.43 2.69 -12.69
N ILE A 167 -10.47 1.36 -12.70
CA ILE A 167 -9.28 0.52 -12.58
C ILE A 167 -8.28 0.89 -13.68
N GLY A 168 -7.00 1.04 -13.31
CA GLY A 168 -5.92 1.47 -14.20
C GLY A 168 -5.79 2.99 -14.32
N ALA A 169 -6.64 3.78 -13.69
CA ALA A 169 -6.43 5.22 -13.62
C ALA A 169 -5.16 5.53 -12.81
N LYS A 170 -4.31 6.40 -13.36
CA LYS A 170 -3.10 6.91 -12.69
C LYS A 170 -3.42 8.24 -12.03
N VAL A 171 -3.04 8.36 -10.77
CA VAL A 171 -3.21 9.56 -9.96
C VAL A 171 -1.84 10.08 -9.56
N VAL A 172 -1.62 11.38 -9.75
CA VAL A 172 -0.44 12.07 -9.27
C VAL A 172 -0.87 13.14 -8.27
N VAL A 173 -0.38 13.02 -7.05
CA VAL A 173 -0.67 13.95 -5.96
C VAL A 173 0.58 14.77 -5.66
N THR A 174 0.44 16.09 -5.60
CA THR A 174 1.51 17.00 -5.15
C THR A 174 1.02 17.74 -3.91
N ALA A 175 1.78 17.66 -2.83
CA ALA A 175 1.53 18.38 -1.59
C ALA A 175 2.87 18.90 -1.03
N GLY A 176 3.05 20.22 -1.02
CA GLY A 176 4.33 20.84 -0.71
C GLY A 176 5.43 20.40 -1.70
N SER A 177 6.51 19.86 -1.19
CA SER A 177 7.62 19.33 -2.00
C SER A 177 7.45 17.87 -2.39
N LYS A 178 6.47 17.14 -1.79
CA LYS A 178 6.28 15.70 -2.02
C LYS A 178 5.36 15.47 -3.21
N LYS A 179 5.74 14.53 -4.05
CA LYS A 179 4.94 14.05 -5.17
C LYS A 179 4.78 12.55 -5.06
N GLN A 180 3.56 12.06 -5.15
CA GLN A 180 3.22 10.64 -5.06
C GLN A 180 2.50 10.20 -6.33
N VAL A 181 2.79 8.98 -6.77
CA VAL A 181 2.15 8.36 -7.92
C VAL A 181 1.43 7.11 -7.47
N LEU A 182 0.11 7.07 -7.71
CA LEU A 182 -0.73 5.93 -7.40
C LEU A 182 -1.42 5.43 -8.67
N VAL A 183 -1.72 4.14 -8.68
CA VAL A 183 -2.57 3.54 -9.71
C VAL A 183 -3.76 2.90 -9.03
N ASN A 184 -4.95 3.18 -9.56
CA ASN A 184 -6.17 2.58 -9.04
C ASN A 184 -6.23 1.10 -9.39
N GLN A 185 -5.91 0.25 -8.41
CA GLN A 185 -5.88 -1.21 -8.50
C GLN A 185 -6.26 -1.79 -7.14
N TRP A 186 -6.95 -2.93 -7.13
CA TRP A 186 -7.45 -3.50 -5.88
C TRP A 186 -6.75 -4.82 -5.52
N ALA A 187 -6.45 -5.65 -6.54
CA ALA A 187 -5.87 -6.97 -6.37
C ALA A 187 -4.34 -6.88 -6.27
N THR A 188 -3.83 -6.36 -5.15
CA THR A 188 -2.39 -6.18 -4.90
C THR A 188 -1.88 -7.04 -3.76
N SER A 189 -2.57 -8.15 -3.47
CA SER A 189 -2.20 -9.10 -2.42
C SER A 189 -2.65 -10.53 -2.79
N TYR A 190 -2.12 -11.53 -2.11
CA TYR A 190 -2.43 -12.93 -2.39
C TYR A 190 -3.91 -13.25 -2.11
N LEU A 191 -4.65 -13.61 -3.16
CA LEU A 191 -6.08 -13.97 -3.13
C LEU A 191 -6.95 -12.96 -2.35
N SER A 192 -6.58 -11.68 -2.38
CA SER A 192 -7.24 -10.64 -1.60
C SER A 192 -7.34 -9.34 -2.39
N ASN A 193 -8.37 -8.56 -2.10
CA ASN A 193 -8.55 -7.22 -2.63
C ASN A 193 -8.47 -6.21 -1.49
N ASN A 194 -7.78 -5.10 -1.73
CA ASN A 194 -7.71 -3.97 -0.82
C ASN A 194 -8.92 -3.03 -1.00
N ASP A 195 -8.98 -1.99 -0.19
CA ASP A 195 -9.95 -0.90 -0.35
C ASP A 195 -9.95 -0.40 -1.80
N PRO A 196 -11.11 -0.28 -2.44
CA PRO A 196 -11.20 0.33 -3.77
C PRO A 196 -10.91 1.84 -3.76
N ARG A 197 -10.86 2.46 -2.59
CA ARG A 197 -10.45 3.86 -2.42
C ARG A 197 -8.93 3.94 -2.45
N LEU A 198 -8.39 4.89 -3.21
CA LEU A 198 -6.98 5.24 -3.09
C LEU A 198 -6.79 6.02 -1.79
N HIS A 199 -5.74 5.68 -1.07
CA HIS A 199 -5.32 6.37 0.15
C HIS A 199 -4.00 7.09 -0.09
N VAL A 200 -3.89 8.32 0.39
CA VAL A 200 -2.73 9.19 0.20
C VAL A 200 -2.35 9.80 1.53
N GLY A 201 -1.26 9.37 2.12
CA GLY A 201 -0.68 10.05 3.28
C GLY A 201 -0.03 11.35 2.86
N LEU A 202 -0.19 12.38 3.68
CA LEU A 202 0.24 13.76 3.38
C LEU A 202 1.22 14.31 4.41
N GLY A 203 1.58 13.53 5.42
CA GLY A 203 2.42 13.98 6.53
C GLY A 203 1.82 15.20 7.21
N LYS A 204 2.56 16.29 7.26
CA LYS A 204 2.10 17.55 7.88
C LYS A 204 1.42 18.51 6.92
N GLN A 205 1.28 18.15 5.65
CA GLN A 205 0.62 18.99 4.64
C GLN A 205 -0.90 18.99 4.87
N LYS A 206 -1.50 20.16 4.87
CA LYS A 206 -2.95 20.35 5.13
C LYS A 206 -3.77 20.50 3.86
N VAL A 207 -3.11 20.57 2.72
CA VAL A 207 -3.71 20.80 1.41
C VAL A 207 -2.94 20.01 0.38
N VAL A 208 -3.66 19.36 -0.53
CA VAL A 208 -3.12 18.86 -1.78
C VAL A 208 -3.11 20.02 -2.77
N ASP A 209 -1.91 20.42 -3.20
CA ASP A 209 -1.75 21.54 -4.13
C ASP A 209 -2.31 21.20 -5.51
N THR A 210 -1.95 20.00 -6.02
CA THR A 210 -2.49 19.48 -7.28
C THR A 210 -2.77 17.98 -7.17
N LEU A 211 -3.89 17.59 -7.76
CA LEU A 211 -4.31 16.21 -8.00
C LEU A 211 -4.53 16.04 -9.50
N GLU A 212 -3.68 15.27 -10.16
CA GLU A 212 -3.79 14.99 -11.59
C GLU A 212 -4.24 13.55 -11.78
N ILE A 213 -5.32 13.34 -12.53
CA ILE A 213 -5.86 12.02 -12.85
C ILE A 213 -5.71 11.77 -14.34
N THR A 214 -5.04 10.69 -14.69
CA THR A 214 -5.08 10.13 -16.04
C THR A 214 -5.98 8.91 -16.02
N TRP A 215 -7.17 9.05 -16.59
CA TRP A 215 -8.18 7.99 -16.63
C TRP A 215 -7.76 6.85 -17.55
N SER A 216 -8.38 5.68 -17.40
CA SER A 216 -8.08 4.49 -18.22
C SER A 216 -8.37 4.69 -19.72
N ASP A 217 -9.19 5.67 -20.11
CA ASP A 217 -9.43 6.06 -21.50
C ASP A 217 -8.42 7.12 -22.01
N GLY A 218 -7.38 7.45 -21.24
CA GLY A 218 -6.32 8.41 -21.56
C GLY A 218 -6.66 9.88 -21.31
N LYS A 219 -7.89 10.21 -20.93
CA LYS A 219 -8.26 11.58 -20.58
C LYS A 219 -7.57 12.02 -19.29
N LYS A 220 -7.30 13.31 -19.19
CA LYS A 220 -6.67 13.91 -18.02
C LYS A 220 -7.56 14.95 -17.37
N GLU A 221 -7.55 14.96 -16.06
CA GLU A 221 -8.23 15.97 -15.24
C GLU A 221 -7.28 16.43 -14.14
N THR A 222 -7.39 17.69 -13.75
CA THR A 222 -6.56 18.28 -12.71
C THR A 222 -7.42 19.08 -11.75
N TYR A 223 -7.21 18.83 -10.46
CA TYR A 223 -7.86 19.51 -9.35
C TYR A 223 -6.80 20.20 -8.49
N LYS A 224 -7.15 21.29 -7.83
CA LYS A 224 -6.19 22.08 -7.04
C LYS A 224 -6.76 22.46 -5.68
N ASN A 225 -5.87 22.69 -4.72
CA ASN A 225 -6.20 23.19 -3.38
C ASN A 225 -7.24 22.32 -2.67
N ILE A 226 -7.01 21.01 -2.64
CA ILE A 226 -7.94 20.06 -2.00
C ILE A 226 -7.57 19.96 -0.52
N ALA A 227 -8.54 20.22 0.36
CA ALA A 227 -8.34 20.06 1.80
C ALA A 227 -8.18 18.57 2.16
N CYS A 228 -7.27 18.27 3.07
CA CYS A 228 -6.98 16.93 3.59
C CYS A 228 -8.02 16.43 4.61
N ASN A 229 -7.76 15.25 5.19
CA ASN A 229 -8.51 14.57 6.24
C ASN A 229 -9.96 14.31 5.88
N ARG A 230 -10.18 13.76 4.70
CA ARG A 230 -11.50 13.40 4.20
C ARG A 230 -11.46 12.47 3.01
N TYR A 231 -12.57 11.82 2.76
CA TYR A 231 -12.86 11.11 1.53
C TYR A 231 -13.52 12.04 0.52
N ILE A 232 -13.10 11.95 -0.74
CA ILE A 232 -13.74 12.64 -1.87
C ILE A 232 -14.05 11.65 -2.99
N THR A 233 -15.11 11.89 -3.71
CA THR A 233 -15.46 11.12 -4.91
C THR A 233 -15.27 12.00 -6.14
N ILE A 234 -14.56 11.48 -7.13
CA ILE A 234 -14.34 12.17 -8.41
C ILE A 234 -14.98 11.35 -9.53
N LEU A 235 -15.93 11.98 -10.22
CA LEU A 235 -16.60 11.39 -11.37
C LEU A 235 -15.98 11.95 -12.65
N GLN A 236 -15.48 11.06 -13.49
CA GLN A 236 -14.85 11.43 -14.77
C GLN A 236 -15.77 12.33 -15.62
N GLY A 237 -15.29 13.52 -15.97
CA GLY A 237 -16.03 14.50 -16.75
C GLY A 237 -17.11 15.27 -16.01
N LYS A 238 -17.31 15.01 -14.70
CA LYS A 238 -18.31 15.72 -13.87
C LYS A 238 -17.70 16.43 -12.66
N GLY A 239 -16.44 16.13 -12.35
CA GLY A 239 -15.72 16.76 -11.25
C GLY A 239 -15.92 16.07 -9.88
N MET A 240 -15.56 16.79 -8.81
CA MET A 240 -15.72 16.32 -7.44
C MET A 240 -17.19 16.28 -7.06
N GLY A 241 -17.67 15.11 -6.61
CA GLY A 241 -18.98 14.95 -5.99
C GLY A 241 -19.02 15.66 -4.63
N LYS A 242 -20.24 16.06 -4.24
CA LYS A 242 -20.50 16.62 -2.92
C LYS A 242 -20.55 15.51 -1.88
#